data_42a7c3322326594c07ad3e250dd65a07
#
_entry.id   42a7c3322326594c07ad3e250dd65a07
#
_cell.length_a   1.000
_cell.length_b   1.000
_cell.length_c   1.000
_cell.angle_alpha   90.00
_cell.angle_beta   90.00
_cell.angle_gamma   90.00
#
_symmetry.space_group_name_H-M   'P 1'
#
loop_
_entity.id
_entity.type
_entity.pdbx_description
1 polymer ?
#
loop_
_entity_poly.entity_id
_entity_poly.type
_entity_poly.pdbx_seq_one_letter_code
_entity_poly.pdbx_strand_id
1 'polypeptide(L)'
;MPTGITELREILQAMAAQRDKVKDRRELLLDMAERVVKSVSQEFSCKQEEVAILLLSADGRHLRFVAPRRFADLGTIPLTKRDSIAVGVLQRRSGEVINNVPMVKHVSFFETIKLRDKALPIQKMVSTPLLVRGQAVGVVEISRKGEHVRDAGPDFTSADLRRAQEIFEGLAPFLVEARPADY
;
A
#
# COMPACT_ATOMS: atom_id res chain seq x y z
N MET A 1 -6.66 14.65 14.90
CA MET A 1 -5.70 13.79 14.17
C MET A 1 -4.61 13.37 15.14
N PRO A 2 -4.17 12.10 15.13
CA PRO A 2 -2.98 11.73 15.87
C PRO A 2 -1.81 12.57 15.37
N THR A 3 -1.04 13.10 16.28
CA THR A 3 0.12 14.00 16.02
C THR A 3 1.07 13.43 14.95
N GLY A 4 1.25 12.10 14.93
CA GLY A 4 2.16 11.43 14.00
C GLY A 4 1.80 11.49 12.51
N ILE A 5 0.51 11.48 12.13
CA ILE A 5 0.11 11.55 10.71
C ILE A 5 0.22 12.99 10.19
N THR A 6 -0.06 13.98 11.02
CA THR A 6 0.10 15.40 10.63
C THR A 6 1.57 15.73 10.41
N GLU A 7 2.45 15.30 11.32
CA GLU A 7 3.89 15.47 11.19
C GLU A 7 4.44 14.73 9.97
N LEU A 8 4.00 13.50 9.73
CA LEU A 8 4.36 12.73 8.54
C LEU A 8 4.01 13.50 7.26
N ARG A 9 2.82 14.09 7.18
CA ARG A 9 2.39 14.85 6.01
C ARG A 9 3.33 16.02 5.72
N GLU A 10 3.73 16.77 6.73
CA GLU A 10 4.69 17.89 6.60
C GLU A 10 6.06 17.39 6.10
N ILE A 11 6.54 16.26 6.64
CA ILE A 11 7.79 15.64 6.21
C ILE A 11 7.69 15.24 4.73
N LEU A 12 6.62 14.56 4.32
CA LEU A 12 6.45 14.11 2.93
C LEU A 12 6.32 15.30 1.97
N GLN A 13 5.64 16.36 2.37
CA GLN A 13 5.55 17.61 1.60
C GLN A 13 6.94 18.22 1.38
N ALA A 14 7.76 18.31 2.42
CA ALA A 14 9.13 18.82 2.31
C ALA A 14 10.01 17.94 1.43
N MET A 15 9.88 16.61 1.52
CA MET A 15 10.62 15.66 0.68
C MET A 15 10.20 15.78 -0.78
N ALA A 16 8.91 15.82 -1.07
CA ALA A 16 8.38 15.96 -2.43
C ALA A 16 8.85 17.28 -3.08
N ALA A 17 8.93 18.38 -2.33
CA ALA A 17 9.44 19.65 -2.81
C ALA A 17 10.93 19.61 -3.24
N GLN A 18 11.69 18.60 -2.79
CA GLN A 18 13.09 18.41 -3.17
C GLN A 18 13.28 17.47 -4.39
N ARG A 19 12.22 16.90 -4.95
CA ARG A 19 12.27 15.86 -6.00
C ARG A 19 13.14 16.22 -7.22
N ASP A 20 13.19 17.48 -7.60
CA ASP A 20 13.95 17.95 -8.76
C ASP A 20 15.43 18.21 -8.44
N LYS A 21 15.81 18.17 -7.15
CA LYS A 21 17.18 18.36 -6.66
C LYS A 21 17.87 17.05 -6.32
N VAL A 22 17.13 15.95 -6.19
CA VAL A 22 17.69 14.63 -5.86
C VAL A 22 18.18 13.94 -7.13
N LYS A 23 19.29 13.19 -7.02
CA LYS A 23 19.84 12.42 -8.15
C LYS A 23 18.98 11.23 -8.51
N ASP A 24 18.35 10.61 -7.51
CA ASP A 24 17.54 9.39 -7.64
C ASP A 24 16.15 9.60 -7.07
N ARG A 25 15.20 9.89 -7.95
CA ARG A 25 13.77 10.04 -7.56
C ARG A 25 13.14 8.75 -7.09
N ARG A 26 13.65 7.60 -7.58
CA ARG A 26 13.17 6.29 -7.13
C ARG A 26 13.53 6.08 -5.65
N GLU A 27 14.76 6.36 -5.27
CA GLU A 27 15.17 6.28 -3.86
C GLU A 27 14.37 7.24 -2.99
N LEU A 28 14.13 8.47 -3.44
CA LEU A 28 13.27 9.41 -2.71
C LEU A 28 11.87 8.83 -2.47
N LEU A 29 11.25 8.26 -3.52
CA LEU A 29 9.93 7.64 -3.40
C LEU A 29 9.92 6.47 -2.41
N LEU A 30 10.95 5.61 -2.46
CA LEU A 30 11.06 4.46 -1.54
C LEU A 30 11.25 4.93 -0.09
N ASP A 31 12.08 5.94 0.15
CA ASP A 31 12.27 6.51 1.50
C ASP A 31 11.00 7.14 2.05
N MET A 32 10.23 7.84 1.20
CA MET A 32 8.93 8.38 1.57
C MET A 32 7.95 7.27 1.94
N ALA A 33 7.90 6.22 1.12
CA ALA A 33 7.01 5.07 1.37
C ALA A 33 7.36 4.33 2.67
N GLU A 34 8.64 4.17 3.01
CA GLU A 34 9.07 3.57 4.28
C GLU A 34 8.61 4.38 5.50
N ARG A 35 8.65 5.72 5.42
CA ARG A 35 8.11 6.58 6.47
C ARG A 35 6.60 6.44 6.62
N VAL A 36 5.88 6.36 5.49
CA VAL A 36 4.43 6.09 5.49
C VAL A 36 4.14 4.75 6.14
N VAL A 37 4.82 3.68 5.73
CA VAL A 37 4.67 2.33 6.30
C VAL A 37 4.87 2.34 7.81
N LYS A 38 5.93 2.99 8.30
CA LYS A 38 6.21 3.09 9.74
C LYS A 38 5.05 3.74 10.50
N SER A 39 4.53 4.86 10.03
CA SER A 39 3.44 5.57 10.71
C SER A 39 2.10 4.83 10.60
N VAL A 40 1.80 4.26 9.42
CA VAL A 40 0.58 3.49 9.20
C VAL A 40 0.57 2.20 10.02
N SER A 41 1.70 1.49 10.10
CA SER A 41 1.79 0.29 10.92
C SER A 41 1.53 0.56 12.41
N GLN A 42 1.96 1.71 12.91
CA GLN A 42 1.65 2.15 14.28
C GLN A 42 0.17 2.47 14.46
N GLU A 43 -0.42 3.22 13.51
CA GLU A 43 -1.84 3.61 13.54
C GLU A 43 -2.76 2.39 13.57
N PHE A 44 -2.45 1.34 12.79
CA PHE A 44 -3.27 0.13 12.68
C PHE A 44 -2.79 -1.01 13.58
N SER A 45 -1.81 -0.77 14.47
CA SER A 45 -1.24 -1.78 15.38
C SER A 45 -0.88 -3.07 14.63
N CYS A 46 -0.18 -2.94 13.49
CA CYS A 46 0.30 -4.04 12.68
C CYS A 46 1.82 -3.91 12.46
N LYS A 47 2.43 -4.92 11.85
CA LYS A 47 3.85 -4.89 11.51
C LYS A 47 4.09 -4.10 10.23
N GLN A 48 5.30 -3.55 10.05
CA GLN A 48 5.64 -2.81 8.84
C GLN A 48 5.54 -3.67 7.57
N GLU A 49 5.90 -4.96 7.65
CA GLU A 49 5.75 -5.91 6.55
C GLU A 49 4.28 -6.32 6.25
N GLU A 50 3.34 -5.82 7.02
CA GLU A 50 1.90 -5.99 6.81
C GLU A 50 1.26 -4.79 6.10
N VAL A 51 2.04 -3.75 5.79
CA VAL A 51 1.59 -2.58 5.01
C VAL A 51 2.26 -2.61 3.64
N ALA A 52 1.47 -2.69 2.59
CA ALA A 52 1.95 -2.62 1.21
C ALA A 52 1.39 -1.38 0.51
N ILE A 53 2.26 -0.70 -0.24
CA ILE A 53 1.91 0.44 -1.09
C ILE A 53 2.29 0.08 -2.51
N LEU A 54 1.33 0.17 -3.41
CA LEU A 54 1.50 -0.06 -4.85
C LEU A 54 1.11 1.22 -5.60
N LEU A 55 1.94 1.65 -6.52
CA LEU A 55 1.61 2.76 -7.42
C LEU A 55 1.39 2.26 -8.84
N LEU A 56 0.49 2.94 -9.54
CA LEU A 56 0.25 2.71 -10.95
C LEU A 56 1.50 3.13 -11.75
N SER A 57 1.95 2.27 -12.65
CA SER A 57 3.05 2.59 -13.57
C SER A 57 2.71 3.77 -14.48
N ALA A 58 3.73 4.44 -15.02
CA ALA A 58 3.55 5.60 -15.89
C ALA A 58 2.71 5.28 -17.14
N ASP A 59 2.83 4.06 -17.68
CA ASP A 59 2.04 3.58 -18.83
C ASP A 59 0.60 3.18 -18.47
N GLY A 60 0.25 3.22 -17.19
CA GLY A 60 -1.09 2.87 -16.70
C GLY A 60 -1.47 1.40 -16.81
N ARG A 61 -0.52 0.48 -17.00
CA ARG A 61 -0.79 -0.94 -17.26
C ARG A 61 -0.51 -1.87 -16.11
N HIS A 62 0.27 -1.42 -15.12
CA HIS A 62 0.75 -2.26 -14.03
C HIS A 62 0.67 -1.53 -12.69
N LEU A 63 0.47 -2.29 -11.62
CA LEU A 63 0.77 -1.85 -10.26
C LEU A 63 2.19 -2.30 -9.90
N ARG A 64 2.98 -1.39 -9.33
CA ARG A 64 4.35 -1.63 -8.88
C ARG A 64 4.45 -1.40 -7.38
N PHE A 65 5.14 -2.31 -6.69
CA PHE A 65 5.39 -2.13 -5.26
C PHE A 65 6.34 -0.97 -5.00
N VAL A 66 5.96 -0.11 -4.07
CA VAL A 66 6.80 0.93 -3.49
C VAL A 66 7.21 0.54 -2.07
N ALA A 67 6.31 -0.12 -1.36
CA ALA A 67 6.58 -0.69 -0.04
C ALA A 67 5.85 -2.03 0.12
N PRO A 68 6.41 -2.96 0.88
CA PRO A 68 7.76 -2.98 1.47
C PRO A 68 8.87 -2.86 0.44
N ARG A 69 9.95 -2.17 0.78
CA ARG A 69 11.08 -1.91 -0.14
C ARG A 69 11.63 -3.18 -0.80
N ARG A 70 11.67 -4.30 -0.05
CA ARG A 70 12.10 -5.60 -0.58
C ARG A 70 11.25 -6.13 -1.74
N PHE A 71 10.05 -5.58 -1.97
CA PHE A 71 9.18 -5.95 -3.09
C PHE A 71 9.30 -5.01 -4.29
N ALA A 72 9.96 -3.87 -4.12
CA ALA A 72 10.09 -2.87 -5.20
C ALA A 72 10.78 -3.41 -6.47
N ASP A 73 11.60 -4.47 -6.32
CA ASP A 73 12.30 -5.12 -7.42
C ASP A 73 11.71 -6.48 -7.83
N LEU A 74 10.64 -6.96 -7.16
CA LEU A 74 10.10 -8.30 -7.38
C LEU A 74 9.13 -8.40 -8.56
N GLY A 75 8.82 -7.29 -9.22
CA GLY A 75 7.96 -7.30 -10.40
C GLY A 75 6.72 -6.42 -10.28
N THR A 76 5.81 -6.62 -11.20
CA THR A 76 4.62 -5.80 -11.37
C THR A 76 3.36 -6.67 -11.42
N ILE A 77 2.22 -6.11 -11.03
CA ILE A 77 0.92 -6.76 -11.18
C ILE A 77 0.23 -6.13 -12.41
N PRO A 78 0.05 -6.86 -13.50
CA PRO A 78 -0.65 -6.33 -14.67
C PRO A 78 -2.12 -6.07 -14.34
N LEU A 79 -2.70 -4.96 -14.84
CA LEU A 79 -4.10 -4.62 -14.60
C LEU A 79 -5.09 -5.59 -15.26
N THR A 80 -4.61 -6.48 -16.13
CA THR A 80 -5.39 -7.59 -16.69
C THR A 80 -5.59 -8.74 -15.71
N LYS A 81 -4.87 -8.75 -14.59
CA LYS A 81 -4.97 -9.80 -13.55
C LYS A 81 -6.22 -9.59 -12.70
N ARG A 82 -7.35 -10.11 -13.16
CA ARG A 82 -8.67 -9.93 -12.55
C ARG A 82 -8.86 -10.61 -11.19
N ASP A 83 -7.99 -11.54 -10.84
CA ASP A 83 -7.96 -12.27 -9.56
C ASP A 83 -7.12 -11.55 -8.49
N SER A 84 -6.59 -10.37 -8.77
CA SER A 84 -5.87 -9.54 -7.81
C SER A 84 -6.82 -8.61 -7.06
N ILE A 85 -6.79 -8.65 -5.72
CA ILE A 85 -7.55 -7.73 -4.86
C ILE A 85 -7.14 -6.28 -5.17
N ALA A 86 -5.84 -6.00 -5.23
CA ALA A 86 -5.32 -4.66 -5.53
C ALA A 86 -5.82 -4.12 -6.88
N VAL A 87 -5.81 -4.94 -7.93
CA VAL A 87 -6.32 -4.54 -9.25
C VAL A 87 -7.83 -4.26 -9.19
N GLY A 88 -8.59 -5.11 -8.51
CA GLY A 88 -10.02 -4.92 -8.33
C GLY A 88 -10.34 -3.62 -7.58
N VAL A 89 -9.64 -3.32 -6.49
CA VAL A 89 -9.78 -2.09 -5.70
C VAL A 89 -9.44 -0.86 -6.55
N LEU A 90 -8.33 -0.90 -7.29
CA LEU A 90 -7.92 0.18 -8.18
C LEU A 90 -9.01 0.48 -9.23
N GLN A 91 -9.51 -0.55 -9.91
CA GLN A 91 -10.48 -0.41 -11.00
C GLN A 91 -11.84 0.06 -10.51
N ARG A 92 -12.31 -0.46 -9.38
CA ARG A 92 -13.58 -0.02 -8.77
C ARG A 92 -13.49 1.34 -8.09
N ARG A 93 -12.27 1.83 -7.81
CA ARG A 93 -12.01 3.04 -7.01
C ARG A 93 -12.71 3.00 -5.64
N SER A 94 -12.85 1.82 -5.09
CA SER A 94 -13.55 1.57 -3.83
C SER A 94 -12.77 0.57 -2.99
N GLY A 95 -12.55 0.90 -1.73
CA GLY A 95 -11.87 0.03 -0.78
C GLY A 95 -12.77 -1.06 -0.24
N GLU A 96 -12.15 -2.08 0.35
CA GLU A 96 -12.83 -3.21 0.95
C GLU A 96 -12.12 -3.72 2.21
N VAL A 97 -12.88 -4.37 3.06
CA VAL A 97 -12.41 -5.09 4.26
C VAL A 97 -12.62 -6.59 4.02
N ILE A 98 -11.57 -7.38 4.20
CA ILE A 98 -11.60 -8.83 4.07
C ILE A 98 -11.05 -9.44 5.36
N ASN A 99 -11.89 -10.09 6.17
CA ASN A 99 -11.48 -10.72 7.43
C ASN A 99 -11.24 -12.23 7.33
N ASN A 100 -11.35 -12.79 6.12
CA ASN A 100 -11.00 -14.17 5.81
C ASN A 100 -10.44 -14.25 4.37
N VAL A 101 -9.21 -13.80 4.20
CA VAL A 101 -8.54 -13.78 2.88
C VAL A 101 -8.43 -15.18 2.26
N PRO A 102 -8.15 -16.27 3.02
CA PRO A 102 -8.10 -17.62 2.45
C PRO A 102 -9.42 -18.11 1.80
N MET A 103 -10.56 -17.54 2.19
CA MET A 103 -11.86 -17.89 1.59
C MET A 103 -12.19 -17.09 0.33
N VAL A 104 -11.43 -16.04 0.03
CA VAL A 104 -11.60 -15.27 -1.19
C VAL A 104 -10.95 -16.04 -2.35
N LYS A 105 -11.70 -16.31 -3.41
CA LYS A 105 -11.23 -17.07 -4.60
C LYS A 105 -10.18 -16.30 -5.43
N HIS A 106 -9.46 -15.41 -4.83
CA HIS A 106 -8.45 -14.59 -5.49
C HIS A 106 -7.10 -14.94 -4.92
N VAL A 107 -6.19 -15.33 -5.79
CA VAL A 107 -4.79 -15.56 -5.40
C VAL A 107 -4.20 -14.22 -5.04
N SER A 108 -3.89 -14.02 -3.77
CA SER A 108 -3.11 -12.88 -3.35
C SER A 108 -1.74 -12.95 -4.02
N PHE A 109 -1.34 -11.88 -4.72
CA PHE A 109 -0.01 -11.81 -5.34
C PHE A 109 1.10 -12.01 -4.29
N PHE A 110 0.86 -11.62 -3.05
CA PHE A 110 1.77 -11.83 -1.93
C PHE A 110 2.02 -13.32 -1.61
N GLU A 111 1.05 -14.20 -1.88
CA GLU A 111 1.21 -15.65 -1.65
C GLU A 111 2.05 -16.33 -2.75
N THR A 112 2.08 -15.77 -3.95
CA THR A 112 2.88 -16.31 -5.05
C THR A 112 4.35 -15.88 -5.01
N ILE A 113 4.67 -14.80 -4.27
CA ILE A 113 6.05 -14.49 -3.96
C ILE A 113 6.52 -15.48 -2.89
N LYS A 114 7.13 -16.57 -3.32
CA LYS A 114 7.86 -17.49 -2.44
C LYS A 114 9.04 -16.73 -1.84
N LEU A 115 8.75 -15.95 -0.80
CA LEU A 115 9.78 -15.42 0.06
C LEU A 115 10.50 -16.64 0.65
N ARG A 116 11.80 -16.71 0.51
CA ARG A 116 12.64 -17.79 1.05
C ARG A 116 12.53 -17.96 2.56
N ASP A 117 11.95 -16.99 3.24
CA ASP A 117 11.67 -17.02 4.67
C ASP A 117 10.21 -17.45 4.91
N LYS A 118 9.96 -18.11 6.06
CA LYS A 118 8.66 -18.58 6.55
C LYS A 118 7.70 -17.40 6.82
N ALA A 119 7.33 -16.66 5.78
CA ALA A 119 6.37 -15.57 5.91
C ALA A 119 4.99 -16.18 6.20
N LEU A 120 4.37 -15.75 7.29
CA LEU A 120 3.01 -16.14 7.62
C LEU A 120 2.05 -15.63 6.53
N PRO A 121 1.05 -16.41 6.14
CA PRO A 121 0.07 -15.99 5.14
C PRO A 121 -0.80 -14.83 5.65
N ILE A 122 -1.27 -14.01 4.71
CA ILE A 122 -2.23 -12.96 4.98
C ILE A 122 -3.58 -13.60 5.28
N GLN A 123 -4.14 -13.26 6.43
CA GLN A 123 -5.44 -13.77 6.90
C GLN A 123 -6.55 -12.71 6.80
N LYS A 124 -6.19 -11.45 7.06
CA LYS A 124 -7.14 -10.32 7.07
C LYS A 124 -6.51 -9.12 6.36
N MET A 125 -7.34 -8.29 5.74
CA MET A 125 -6.86 -7.15 4.96
C MET A 125 -7.88 -6.02 4.90
N VAL A 126 -7.37 -4.79 4.93
CA VAL A 126 -8.01 -3.60 4.39
C VAL A 126 -7.28 -3.24 3.10
N SER A 127 -7.98 -3.12 2.01
CA SER A 127 -7.43 -2.65 0.74
C SER A 127 -8.19 -1.41 0.29
N THR A 128 -7.48 -0.32 -0.03
CA THR A 128 -8.10 0.94 -0.46
C THR A 128 -7.32 1.61 -1.57
N PRO A 129 -8.00 2.24 -2.56
CA PRO A 129 -7.31 2.96 -3.62
C PRO A 129 -6.63 4.21 -3.08
N LEU A 130 -5.49 4.53 -3.64
CA LEU A 130 -4.86 5.84 -3.51
C LEU A 130 -5.48 6.78 -4.55
N LEU A 131 -6.20 7.79 -4.08
CA LEU A 131 -6.90 8.73 -4.94
C LEU A 131 -6.20 10.09 -4.93
N VAL A 132 -5.92 10.61 -6.13
CA VAL A 132 -5.44 11.99 -6.32
C VAL A 132 -6.37 12.67 -7.32
N ARG A 133 -7.06 13.72 -6.89
CA ARG A 133 -8.05 14.44 -7.69
C ARG A 133 -9.11 13.50 -8.32
N GLY A 134 -9.56 12.50 -7.56
CA GLY A 134 -10.54 11.50 -7.99
C GLY A 134 -10.00 10.40 -8.93
N GLN A 135 -8.73 10.44 -9.29
CA GLN A 135 -8.09 9.39 -10.09
C GLN A 135 -7.40 8.38 -9.18
N ALA A 136 -7.61 7.10 -9.47
CA ALA A 136 -6.90 6.03 -8.77
C ALA A 136 -5.46 5.93 -9.32
N VAL A 137 -4.49 6.20 -8.46
CA VAL A 137 -3.05 6.26 -8.78
C VAL A 137 -2.25 5.13 -8.15
N GLY A 138 -2.90 4.31 -7.36
CA GLY A 138 -2.32 3.18 -6.67
C GLY A 138 -3.29 2.53 -5.70
N VAL A 139 -2.76 1.64 -4.87
CA VAL A 139 -3.51 0.91 -3.83
C VAL A 139 -2.63 0.80 -2.60
N VAL A 140 -3.23 0.89 -1.43
CA VAL A 140 -2.60 0.45 -0.18
C VAL A 140 -3.33 -0.75 0.39
N GLU A 141 -2.57 -1.69 0.91
CA GLU A 141 -3.08 -2.87 1.58
C GLU A 141 -2.47 -2.94 2.99
N ILE A 142 -3.34 -2.99 3.99
CA ILE A 142 -2.97 -3.15 5.40
C ILE A 142 -3.49 -4.52 5.80
N SER A 143 -2.58 -5.42 6.17
CA SER A 143 -2.91 -6.82 6.41
C SER A 143 -2.60 -7.26 7.83
N ARG A 144 -3.12 -8.40 8.20
CA ARG A 144 -2.76 -9.16 9.40
C ARG A 144 -2.41 -10.58 9.00
N LYS A 145 -1.24 -11.03 9.41
CA LYS A 145 -0.69 -12.34 9.06
C LYS A 145 -0.80 -13.30 10.25
N GLY A 146 -0.99 -14.58 9.97
CA GLY A 146 -1.06 -15.63 10.97
C GLY A 146 -1.10 -17.00 10.31
N GLU A 147 -0.88 -18.06 11.07
CA GLU A 147 -1.06 -19.43 10.56
C GLU A 147 -2.54 -19.70 10.23
N HIS A 148 -3.46 -19.14 11.04
CA HIS A 148 -4.89 -19.22 10.84
C HIS A 148 -5.53 -17.83 11.06
N VAL A 149 -6.76 -17.66 10.59
CA VAL A 149 -7.54 -16.41 10.74
C VAL A 149 -7.64 -15.96 12.20
N ARG A 150 -7.83 -16.91 13.14
CA ARG A 150 -7.91 -16.64 14.59
C ARG A 150 -6.61 -16.10 15.20
N ASP A 151 -5.46 -16.42 14.57
CA ASP A 151 -4.13 -16.07 15.08
C ASP A 151 -3.64 -14.71 14.54
N ALA A 152 -4.35 -14.15 13.57
CA ALA A 152 -3.99 -12.91 12.90
C ALA A 152 -4.42 -11.62 13.65
N GLY A 153 -4.92 -11.74 14.88
CA GLY A 153 -5.41 -10.59 15.64
C GLY A 153 -6.84 -10.18 15.31
N PRO A 154 -7.29 -9.00 15.76
CA PRO A 154 -8.68 -8.57 15.62
C PRO A 154 -9.10 -8.39 14.16
N ASP A 155 -10.40 -8.44 13.91
CA ASP A 155 -10.97 -8.12 12.61
C ASP A 155 -10.77 -6.63 12.27
N PHE A 156 -10.57 -6.34 10.99
CA PHE A 156 -10.70 -4.99 10.49
C PHE A 156 -12.18 -4.60 10.39
N THR A 157 -12.46 -3.33 10.60
CA THR A 157 -13.80 -2.75 10.58
C THR A 157 -13.97 -1.75 9.43
N SER A 158 -15.20 -1.33 9.17
CA SER A 158 -15.47 -0.22 8.26
C SER A 158 -14.86 1.10 8.76
N ALA A 159 -14.64 1.25 10.06
CA ALA A 159 -13.96 2.41 10.63
C ALA A 159 -12.46 2.40 10.25
N ASP A 160 -11.82 1.21 10.26
CA ASP A 160 -10.44 1.07 9.81
C ASP A 160 -10.28 1.41 8.32
N LEU A 161 -11.23 0.98 7.49
CA LEU A 161 -11.23 1.34 6.07
C LEU A 161 -11.35 2.86 5.88
N ARG A 162 -12.31 3.50 6.54
CA ARG A 162 -12.45 4.96 6.48
C ARG A 162 -11.19 5.67 6.96
N ARG A 163 -10.61 5.19 8.05
CA ARG A 163 -9.37 5.75 8.59
C ARG A 163 -8.20 5.64 7.60
N ALA A 164 -8.05 4.50 6.93
CA ALA A 164 -7.05 4.33 5.89
C ALA A 164 -7.27 5.32 4.73
N GLN A 165 -8.52 5.46 4.26
CA GLN A 165 -8.89 6.41 3.21
C GLN A 165 -8.53 7.85 3.58
N GLU A 166 -8.89 8.31 4.78
CA GLU A 166 -8.56 9.65 5.27
C GLU A 166 -7.05 9.92 5.32
N ILE A 167 -6.28 8.95 5.82
CA ILE A 167 -4.81 9.06 5.88
C ILE A 167 -4.25 9.21 4.47
N PHE A 168 -4.61 8.32 3.57
CA PHE A 168 -4.01 8.26 2.24
C PHE A 168 -4.52 9.35 1.29
N GLU A 169 -5.71 9.91 1.50
CA GLU A 169 -6.14 11.13 0.82
C GLU A 169 -5.16 12.29 1.05
N GLY A 170 -4.62 12.38 2.26
CA GLY A 170 -3.62 13.38 2.62
C GLY A 170 -2.19 13.08 2.17
N LEU A 171 -1.83 11.81 1.94
CA LEU A 171 -0.45 11.38 1.68
C LEU A 171 -0.19 11.00 0.22
N ALA A 172 -1.18 10.48 -0.50
CA ALA A 172 -1.04 10.00 -1.88
C ALA A 172 -0.50 11.07 -2.86
N PRO A 173 -0.90 12.35 -2.78
CA PRO A 173 -0.36 13.38 -3.68
C PRO A 173 1.16 13.48 -3.63
N PHE A 174 1.77 13.40 -2.46
CA PHE A 174 3.22 13.51 -2.29
C PHE A 174 3.97 12.31 -2.87
N LEU A 175 3.43 11.10 -2.68
CA LEU A 175 4.01 9.87 -3.25
C LEU A 175 4.00 9.93 -4.78
N VAL A 176 2.88 10.38 -5.37
CA VAL A 176 2.77 10.52 -6.83
C VAL A 176 3.70 11.62 -7.36
N GLU A 177 3.83 12.72 -6.63
CA GLU A 177 4.73 13.82 -7.00
C GLU A 177 6.20 13.39 -7.01
N ALA A 178 6.60 12.50 -6.08
CA ALA A 178 7.95 11.94 -6.02
C ALA A 178 8.21 10.85 -7.07
N ARG A 179 7.17 10.29 -7.69
CA ARG A 179 7.29 9.19 -8.65
C ARG A 179 8.19 9.60 -9.84
N PRO A 180 9.17 8.76 -10.25
CA PRO A 180 9.93 8.97 -11.48
C PRO A 180 9.02 9.02 -12.72
N ALA A 181 9.44 9.72 -13.75
CA ALA A 181 8.65 9.85 -15.00
C ALA A 181 8.50 8.51 -15.75
N ASP A 182 9.49 7.64 -15.61
CA ASP A 182 9.57 6.31 -16.23
C ASP A 182 9.13 5.17 -15.30
N TYR A 183 8.46 5.51 -14.22
CA TYR A 183 8.06 4.56 -13.18
C TYR A 183 7.17 3.43 -13.67
#